data_edf8f19c1c4b4a01aef3bd9fda358935
#
_entry.id   edf8f19c1c4b4a01aef3bd9fda358935
#
_cell.length_a   1.000
_cell.length_b   1.000
_cell.length_c   1.000
_cell.angle_alpha   90.00
_cell.angle_beta   90.00
_cell.angle_gamma   90.00
#
_symmetry.space_group_name_H-M   'P 1'
#
loop_
_entity.id
_entity.type
_entity.pdbx_description
1 polymer ?
#
loop_
_entity_poly.entity_id
_entity_poly.type
_entity_poly.pdbx_seq_one_letter_code
_entity_poly.pdbx_strand_id
1 'polypeptide(L)'
;MNPLTKKRNILLLLFSLLAFCNLQAQTKQQVYVELLGASTTVGVHYDSRFGKNSHWGFRAGLAFTSTDNEDFIDSGPLKTRGVTLPVGINYLIGKNKHFAELGLGVSFGSYQCTLRKEEKLFKKNLTGSFLFLDMGYRYQPAKGVSVRLGLNPGLALNYKETAREDNNTISRSAVIYPYLSIGLTL
;
A
#
# COMPACT_ATOMS: atom_id res chain seq x y z
N MET A 1 26.06 -10.95 17.38
CA MET A 1 26.01 -11.15 15.92
C MET A 1 26.97 -10.15 15.28
N ASN A 2 28.00 -10.63 14.58
CA ASN A 2 29.10 -9.81 14.07
C ASN A 2 28.60 -8.78 13.04
N PRO A 3 28.95 -7.48 13.13
CA PRO A 3 28.47 -6.45 12.19
C PRO A 3 28.85 -6.72 10.72
N LEU A 4 29.93 -7.47 10.49
CA LEU A 4 30.36 -7.89 9.16
C LEU A 4 29.41 -8.93 8.53
N THR A 5 28.86 -9.84 9.31
CA THR A 5 27.85 -10.83 8.84
C THR A 5 26.54 -10.15 8.47
N LYS A 6 26.13 -9.13 9.22
CA LYS A 6 24.92 -8.36 8.93
C LYS A 6 25.04 -7.58 7.61
N LYS A 7 26.18 -6.94 7.36
CA LYS A 7 26.44 -6.23 6.09
C LYS A 7 26.51 -7.18 4.90
N ARG A 8 27.13 -8.37 5.06
CA ARG A 8 27.18 -9.39 4.01
C ARG A 8 25.80 -9.93 3.65
N ASN A 9 24.96 -10.17 4.64
CA ASN A 9 23.58 -10.66 4.38
C ASN A 9 22.71 -9.62 3.70
N ILE A 10 22.85 -8.33 4.04
CA ILE A 10 22.17 -7.23 3.36
C ILE A 10 22.65 -7.12 1.91
N LEU A 11 23.96 -7.25 1.66
CA LEU A 11 24.52 -7.21 0.32
C LEU A 11 24.05 -8.38 -0.55
N LEU A 12 23.97 -9.59 0.02
CA LEU A 12 23.43 -10.78 -0.65
C LEU A 12 21.93 -10.62 -0.96
N LEU A 13 21.18 -10.01 -0.05
CA LEU A 13 19.76 -9.72 -0.25
C LEU A 13 19.55 -8.69 -1.37
N LEU A 14 20.36 -7.63 -1.41
CA LEU A 14 20.37 -6.63 -2.48
C LEU A 14 20.78 -7.25 -3.82
N PHE A 15 21.78 -8.13 -3.83
CA PHE A 15 22.23 -8.81 -5.05
C PHE A 15 21.19 -9.80 -5.57
N SER A 16 20.49 -10.51 -4.69
CA SER A 16 19.36 -11.37 -5.07
C SER A 16 18.20 -10.56 -5.63
N LEU A 17 17.86 -9.41 -5.03
CA LEU A 17 16.84 -8.50 -5.59
C LEU A 17 17.23 -7.99 -6.99
N LEU A 18 18.49 -7.60 -7.19
CA LEU A 18 19.00 -7.15 -8.49
C LEU A 18 19.01 -8.28 -9.52
N ALA A 19 19.31 -9.52 -9.12
CA ALA A 19 19.25 -10.68 -10.00
C ALA A 19 17.80 -11.02 -10.42
N PHE A 20 16.83 -10.84 -9.54
CA PHE A 20 15.41 -10.98 -9.86
C PHE A 20 14.93 -9.93 -10.89
N CYS A 21 15.47 -8.69 -10.83
CA CYS A 21 15.13 -7.65 -11.82
C CYS A 21 15.60 -7.99 -13.23
N ASN A 22 16.71 -8.72 -13.41
CA ASN A 22 17.23 -9.08 -14.73
C ASN A 22 16.49 -10.25 -15.41
N LEU A 23 15.80 -11.09 -14.65
CA LEU A 23 15.00 -12.22 -15.18
C LEU A 23 13.67 -11.79 -15.82
N GLN A 24 13.28 -10.51 -15.69
CA GLN A 24 11.96 -10.02 -16.07
C GLN A 24 11.91 -9.15 -17.33
N ALA A 25 12.98 -9.07 -18.10
CA ALA A 25 13.05 -8.24 -19.31
C ALA A 25 12.00 -8.54 -20.40
N GLN A 26 11.14 -9.55 -20.19
CA GLN A 26 10.07 -9.93 -21.12
C GLN A 26 8.65 -9.87 -20.51
N THR A 27 8.51 -9.44 -19.28
CA THR A 27 7.20 -9.35 -18.61
C THR A 27 6.65 -7.94 -18.68
N LYS A 28 5.31 -7.79 -18.77
CA LYS A 28 4.66 -6.49 -18.70
C LYS A 28 4.89 -5.89 -17.32
N GLN A 29 5.62 -4.80 -17.27
CA GLN A 29 5.96 -4.05 -16.07
C GLN A 29 5.26 -2.70 -16.08
N GLN A 30 4.96 -2.17 -14.92
CA GLN A 30 4.32 -0.87 -14.77
C GLN A 30 4.87 -0.16 -13.53
N VAL A 31 5.12 1.12 -13.67
CA VAL A 31 5.37 2.03 -12.54
C VAL A 31 4.26 3.06 -12.52
N TYR A 32 3.64 3.30 -11.36
CA TYR A 32 2.53 4.22 -11.25
C TYR A 32 2.48 4.94 -9.90
N VAL A 33 1.86 6.11 -9.92
CA VAL A 33 1.47 6.83 -8.71
C VAL A 33 0.02 6.48 -8.41
N GLU A 34 -0.27 6.14 -7.18
CA GLU A 34 -1.61 5.84 -6.67
C GLU A 34 -2.04 6.88 -5.66
N LEU A 35 -3.23 7.40 -5.82
CA LEU A 35 -3.90 8.27 -4.87
C LEU A 35 -4.95 7.45 -4.13
N LEU A 36 -4.97 7.60 -2.81
CA LEU A 36 -5.84 6.87 -1.89
C LEU A 36 -5.60 5.34 -1.94
N GLY A 37 -6.64 4.54 -1.79
CA GLY A 37 -6.55 3.08 -1.85
C GLY A 37 -5.59 2.49 -0.83
N ALA A 38 -4.79 1.52 -1.25
CA ALA A 38 -3.78 0.86 -0.43
C ALA A 38 -2.63 1.81 -0.02
N SER A 39 -2.47 2.92 -0.73
CA SER A 39 -1.52 3.99 -0.42
C SER A 39 -2.01 4.94 0.67
N THR A 40 -3.28 4.86 1.04
CA THR A 40 -3.99 5.75 1.98
C THR A 40 -4.06 7.20 1.53
N THR A 41 -2.97 7.87 1.21
CA THR A 41 -2.97 9.22 0.62
C THR A 41 -2.32 9.21 -0.77
N VAL A 42 -1.01 8.96 -0.85
CA VAL A 42 -0.29 8.92 -2.12
C VAL A 42 0.87 7.93 -2.05
N GLY A 43 1.09 7.16 -3.11
CA GLY A 43 2.19 6.21 -3.17
C GLY A 43 2.72 5.99 -4.58
N VAL A 44 3.94 5.50 -4.65
CA VAL A 44 4.57 5.03 -5.88
C VAL A 44 4.65 3.52 -5.83
N HIS A 45 4.24 2.88 -6.90
CA HIS A 45 4.14 1.43 -7.00
C HIS A 45 4.84 0.90 -8.23
N TYR A 46 5.37 -0.29 -8.08
CA TYR A 46 5.82 -1.15 -9.15
C TYR A 46 4.91 -2.37 -9.24
N ASP A 47 4.50 -2.72 -10.44
CA ASP A 47 3.67 -3.90 -10.74
C ASP A 47 4.32 -4.69 -11.87
N SER A 48 4.34 -6.00 -11.75
CA SER A 48 4.88 -6.89 -12.77
C SER A 48 4.06 -8.17 -12.87
N ARG A 49 3.94 -8.67 -14.10
CA ARG A 49 3.36 -9.99 -14.33
C ARG A 49 4.38 -11.08 -14.03
N PHE A 50 3.92 -12.24 -13.55
CA PHE A 50 4.80 -13.39 -13.29
C PHE A 50 5.39 -14.01 -14.57
N GLY A 51 4.83 -13.69 -15.72
CA GLY A 51 5.32 -14.15 -17.01
C GLY A 51 4.70 -13.38 -18.17
N LYS A 52 5.24 -13.51 -19.38
CA LYS A 52 4.84 -12.76 -20.58
C LYS A 52 3.33 -12.79 -20.87
N ASN A 53 2.70 -13.94 -20.64
CA ASN A 53 1.27 -14.17 -20.88
C ASN A 53 0.49 -14.41 -19.58
N SER A 54 1.11 -14.17 -18.42
CA SER A 54 0.45 -14.40 -17.13
C SER A 54 -0.57 -13.31 -16.83
N HIS A 55 -1.76 -13.73 -16.45
CA HIS A 55 -2.76 -12.84 -15.85
C HIS A 55 -2.42 -12.50 -14.40
N TRP A 56 -1.64 -13.35 -13.73
CA TRP A 56 -1.16 -13.11 -12.38
C TRP A 56 0.05 -12.19 -12.36
N GLY A 57 0.11 -11.37 -11.35
CA GLY A 57 1.24 -10.49 -11.09
C GLY A 57 1.34 -10.11 -9.62
N PHE A 58 2.35 -9.34 -9.30
CA PHE A 58 2.54 -8.75 -7.98
C PHE A 58 2.68 -7.25 -8.10
N ARG A 59 2.37 -6.57 -7.02
CA ARG A 59 2.66 -5.16 -6.83
C ARG A 59 3.38 -4.92 -5.50
N ALA A 60 4.27 -3.94 -5.49
CA ALA A 60 4.90 -3.43 -4.29
C ALA A 60 5.01 -1.92 -4.41
N GLY A 61 4.85 -1.21 -3.30
CA GLY A 61 4.86 0.25 -3.31
C GLY A 61 5.45 0.84 -2.05
N LEU A 62 5.74 2.13 -2.13
CA LEU A 62 6.05 2.98 -1.00
C LEU A 62 5.07 4.13 -1.01
N ALA A 63 4.36 4.32 0.08
CA ALA A 63 3.32 5.33 0.16
C ALA A 63 3.46 6.20 1.40
N PHE A 64 2.95 7.40 1.28
CA PHE A 64 2.89 8.40 2.34
C PHE A 64 1.44 8.63 2.74
N THR A 65 1.19 8.58 4.04
CA THR A 65 -0.11 8.85 4.63
C THR A 65 -0.08 10.22 5.31
N SER A 66 -1.03 11.07 4.99
CA SER A 66 -1.27 12.32 5.68
C SER A 66 -2.78 12.55 5.77
N THR A 67 -3.31 12.48 6.97
CA THR A 67 -4.72 12.75 7.26
C THR A 67 -4.80 13.77 8.39
N ASP A 68 -5.56 14.83 8.18
CA ASP A 68 -5.92 15.82 9.19
C ASP A 68 -7.44 15.66 9.40
N ASN A 69 -7.85 15.12 10.54
CA ASN A 69 -9.24 14.96 10.93
C ASN A 69 -9.57 16.07 11.93
N GLU A 70 -10.00 17.22 11.46
CA GLU A 70 -10.64 18.22 12.29
C GLU A 70 -12.13 17.84 12.45
N ASP A 71 -12.49 17.35 13.63
CA ASP A 71 -13.82 17.31 14.23
C ASP A 71 -15.06 16.79 13.47
N PHE A 72 -14.92 15.87 12.54
CA PHE A 72 -16.14 15.31 11.92
C PHE A 72 -16.70 14.05 12.60
N ILE A 73 -15.88 13.35 13.39
CA ILE A 73 -16.30 12.24 14.25
C ILE A 73 -15.33 12.20 15.46
N ASP A 74 -15.85 12.38 16.62
CA ASP A 74 -15.18 12.59 17.92
C ASP A 74 -14.36 11.40 18.47
N SER A 75 -13.70 10.60 17.62
CA SER A 75 -13.07 9.35 18.05
C SER A 75 -11.83 8.91 17.25
N GLY A 76 -11.01 9.85 16.81
CA GLY A 76 -9.79 9.50 16.08
C GLY A 76 -8.61 10.45 16.36
N PRO A 77 -7.38 10.09 15.95
CA PRO A 77 -6.27 11.02 16.00
C PRO A 77 -6.55 12.24 15.14
N LEU A 78 -6.30 13.44 15.67
CA LEU A 78 -6.48 14.70 14.96
C LEU A 78 -5.61 14.80 13.71
N LYS A 79 -4.43 14.17 13.75
CA LYS A 79 -3.49 14.18 12.65
C LYS A 79 -2.71 12.87 12.62
N THR A 80 -2.68 12.24 11.46
CA THR A 80 -1.89 11.04 11.21
C THR A 80 -0.93 11.29 10.05
N ARG A 81 0.35 11.07 10.27
CA ARG A 81 1.38 11.09 9.22
C ARG A 81 2.19 9.81 9.31
N GLY A 82 2.52 9.23 8.16
CA GLY A 82 3.27 7.98 8.15
C GLY A 82 3.73 7.56 6.78
N VAL A 83 4.45 6.46 6.80
CA VAL A 83 4.92 5.76 5.60
C VAL A 83 4.38 4.36 5.62
N THR A 84 3.90 3.89 4.48
CA THR A 84 3.36 2.54 4.30
C THR A 84 4.04 1.81 3.16
N LEU A 85 4.06 0.50 3.27
CA LEU A 85 4.65 -0.43 2.32
C LEU A 85 3.57 -1.43 1.87
N PRO A 86 2.72 -1.05 0.90
CA PRO A 86 1.72 -1.95 0.34
C PRO A 86 2.38 -2.95 -0.59
N VAL A 87 2.08 -4.25 -0.36
CA VAL A 87 2.51 -5.36 -1.20
C VAL A 87 1.33 -6.27 -1.47
N GLY A 88 1.26 -6.87 -2.65
CA GLY A 88 0.14 -7.74 -2.98
C GLY A 88 0.32 -8.49 -4.29
N ILE A 89 -0.62 -9.37 -4.54
CA ILE A 89 -0.78 -10.09 -5.80
C ILE A 89 -2.06 -9.63 -6.47
N ASN A 90 -2.07 -9.65 -7.80
CA ASN A 90 -3.25 -9.29 -8.56
C ASN A 90 -3.44 -10.19 -9.78
N TYR A 91 -4.68 -10.27 -10.23
CA TYR A 91 -5.11 -11.02 -11.39
C TYR A 91 -5.85 -10.09 -12.34
N LEU A 92 -5.50 -10.12 -13.63
CA LEU A 92 -6.11 -9.32 -14.68
C LEU A 92 -7.04 -10.16 -15.54
N ILE A 93 -8.29 -9.72 -15.64
CA ILE A 93 -9.32 -10.34 -16.47
C ILE A 93 -9.63 -9.38 -17.62
N GLY A 94 -9.33 -9.76 -18.84
CA GLY A 94 -9.59 -8.90 -20.00
C GLY A 94 -8.69 -9.19 -21.18
N LYS A 95 -8.83 -8.34 -22.20
CA LYS A 95 -8.07 -8.45 -23.47
C LYS A 95 -7.57 -7.08 -23.92
N ASN A 96 -6.54 -7.09 -24.76
CA ASN A 96 -5.95 -5.89 -25.35
C ASN A 96 -5.37 -4.92 -24.31
N LYS A 97 -6.09 -3.86 -24.01
CA LYS A 97 -5.63 -2.77 -23.11
C LYS A 97 -6.55 -2.58 -21.89
N HIS A 98 -7.67 -3.30 -21.86
CA HIS A 98 -8.74 -3.12 -20.88
C HIS A 98 -8.86 -4.36 -20.01
N PHE A 99 -8.70 -4.18 -18.71
CA PHE A 99 -8.72 -5.27 -17.74
C PHE A 99 -9.59 -4.92 -16.54
N ALA A 100 -10.38 -5.87 -16.08
CA ALA A 100 -10.82 -5.89 -14.69
C ALA A 100 -9.65 -6.41 -13.84
N GLU A 101 -9.41 -5.80 -12.72
CA GLU A 101 -8.35 -6.15 -11.78
C GLU A 101 -8.95 -6.66 -10.47
N LEU A 102 -8.48 -7.81 -10.04
CA LEU A 102 -8.75 -8.37 -8.72
C LEU A 102 -7.42 -8.63 -8.04
N GLY A 103 -7.31 -8.27 -6.77
CA GLY A 103 -6.08 -8.44 -6.02
C GLY A 103 -6.30 -8.61 -4.53
N LEU A 104 -5.25 -9.05 -3.88
CA LEU A 104 -5.15 -9.19 -2.43
C LEU A 104 -3.77 -8.72 -1.99
N GLY A 105 -3.72 -7.94 -0.92
CA GLY A 105 -2.46 -7.44 -0.42
C GLY A 105 -2.48 -7.07 1.04
N VAL A 106 -1.29 -6.78 1.56
CA VAL A 106 -1.07 -6.27 2.92
C VAL A 106 -0.28 -4.98 2.82
N SER A 107 -0.67 -3.99 3.59
CA SER A 107 0.08 -2.75 3.77
C SER A 107 0.63 -2.69 5.19
N PHE A 108 1.93 -2.49 5.31
CA PHE A 108 2.64 -2.28 6.57
C PHE A 108 2.94 -0.81 6.73
N GLY A 109 2.61 -0.23 7.88
CA GLY A 109 2.78 1.20 8.10
C GLY A 109 3.42 1.55 9.43
N SER A 110 4.15 2.67 9.42
CA SER A 110 4.64 3.35 10.60
C SER A 110 4.07 4.76 10.60
N TYR A 111 3.34 5.11 11.66
CA TYR A 111 2.55 6.33 11.73
C TYR A 111 2.92 7.13 12.97
N GLN A 112 2.93 8.44 12.83
CA GLN A 112 2.93 9.39 13.92
C GLN A 112 1.53 9.99 14.03
N CYS A 113 0.84 9.69 15.13
CA CYS A 113 -0.49 10.18 15.42
C CYS A 113 -0.43 11.31 16.46
N THR A 114 -1.16 12.40 16.19
CA THR A 114 -1.37 13.47 17.17
C THR A 114 -2.73 13.28 17.80
N LEU A 115 -2.75 13.11 19.10
CA LEU A 115 -3.94 12.88 19.92
C LEU A 115 -4.16 14.08 20.83
N ARG A 116 -5.44 14.37 21.17
CA ARG A 116 -5.80 15.38 22.17
C ARG A 116 -6.31 14.65 23.43
N LYS A 117 -5.72 14.97 24.57
CA LYS A 117 -6.21 14.55 25.89
C LYS A 117 -6.19 15.76 26.82
N GLU A 118 -7.33 16.09 27.43
CA GLU A 118 -7.46 17.21 28.41
C GLU A 118 -6.82 18.53 27.88
N GLU A 119 -7.19 18.94 26.66
CA GLU A 119 -6.66 20.15 25.96
C GLU A 119 -5.15 20.11 25.63
N LYS A 120 -4.43 19.05 25.97
CA LYS A 120 -3.02 18.88 25.60
C LYS A 120 -2.86 17.98 24.39
N LEU A 121 -2.02 18.40 23.45
CA LEU A 121 -1.65 17.63 22.29
C LEU A 121 -0.42 16.78 22.58
N PHE A 122 -0.47 15.50 22.29
CA PHE A 122 0.69 14.60 22.38
C PHE A 122 0.82 13.76 21.14
N LYS A 123 2.07 13.45 20.78
CA LYS A 123 2.42 12.64 19.62
C LYS A 123 2.71 11.21 20.06
N LYS A 124 2.16 10.24 19.34
CA LYS A 124 2.42 8.82 19.56
C LYS A 124 2.83 8.17 18.24
N ASN A 125 3.90 7.37 18.27
CA ASN A 125 4.30 6.55 17.15
C ASN A 125 3.59 5.20 17.23
N LEU A 126 2.92 4.82 16.15
CA LEU A 126 2.18 3.57 16.02
C LEU A 126 2.67 2.82 14.79
N THR A 127 2.69 1.50 14.88
CA THR A 127 2.88 0.62 13.72
C THR A 127 1.59 -0.15 13.50
N GLY A 128 1.20 -0.30 12.25
CA GLY A 128 -0.01 -1.01 11.89
C GLY A 128 0.13 -1.75 10.58
N SER A 129 -0.74 -2.70 10.38
CA SER A 129 -0.88 -3.39 9.10
C SER A 129 -2.35 -3.58 8.79
N PHE A 130 -2.70 -3.51 7.52
CA PHE A 130 -4.04 -3.84 7.06
C PHE A 130 -4.00 -4.72 5.83
N LEU A 131 -4.92 -5.68 5.80
CA LEU A 131 -5.23 -6.50 4.65
C LEU A 131 -6.15 -5.71 3.73
N PHE A 132 -5.91 -5.73 2.42
CA PHE A 132 -6.81 -5.09 1.45
C PHE A 132 -7.10 -6.02 0.27
N LEU A 133 -8.31 -5.91 -0.24
CA LEU A 133 -8.67 -6.40 -1.56
C LEU A 133 -8.45 -5.27 -2.57
N ASP A 134 -8.21 -5.65 -3.81
CA ASP A 134 -8.08 -4.73 -4.94
C ASP A 134 -9.13 -5.11 -5.97
N MET A 135 -10.08 -4.23 -6.23
CA MET A 135 -11.16 -4.45 -7.19
C MET A 135 -11.30 -3.23 -8.07
N GLY A 136 -10.97 -3.36 -9.35
CA GLY A 136 -10.98 -2.19 -10.19
C GLY A 136 -10.89 -2.46 -11.68
N TYR A 137 -10.75 -1.38 -12.40
CA TYR A 137 -10.51 -1.32 -13.81
C TYR A 137 -9.09 -0.83 -14.07
N ARG A 138 -8.41 -1.45 -15.02
CA ARG A 138 -7.06 -1.09 -15.47
C ARG A 138 -7.05 -0.91 -16.99
N TYR A 139 -6.66 0.28 -17.43
CA TYR A 139 -6.21 0.52 -18.79
C TYR A 139 -4.70 0.37 -18.83
N GLN A 140 -4.20 -0.63 -19.53
CA GLN A 140 -2.78 -0.93 -19.63
C GLN A 140 -2.42 -1.27 -21.07
N PRO A 141 -1.91 -0.31 -21.88
CA PRO A 141 -1.37 -0.59 -23.21
C PRO A 141 -0.08 -1.42 -23.11
N ALA A 142 0.39 -1.93 -24.24
CA ALA A 142 1.65 -2.66 -24.28
C ALA A 142 2.85 -1.78 -23.89
N LYS A 143 2.77 -0.47 -24.12
CA LYS A 143 3.75 0.55 -23.77
C LYS A 143 3.05 1.90 -23.66
N GLY A 144 3.49 2.75 -22.73
CA GLY A 144 2.97 4.10 -22.55
C GLY A 144 2.05 4.25 -21.35
N VAL A 145 1.20 5.28 -21.38
CA VAL A 145 0.40 5.68 -20.21
C VAL A 145 -0.64 4.62 -19.84
N SER A 146 -0.71 4.30 -18.57
CA SER A 146 -1.68 3.40 -17.97
C SER A 146 -2.47 4.12 -16.89
N VAL A 147 -3.72 3.70 -16.71
CA VAL A 147 -4.65 4.26 -15.73
C VAL A 147 -5.32 3.12 -14.99
N ARG A 148 -5.48 3.27 -13.67
CA ARG A 148 -6.22 2.33 -12.81
C ARG A 148 -7.19 3.10 -11.95
N LEU A 149 -8.35 2.55 -11.71
CA LEU A 149 -9.35 3.07 -10.79
C LEU A 149 -10.14 1.92 -10.17
N GLY A 150 -10.51 2.07 -8.92
CA GLY A 150 -11.25 1.02 -8.23
C GLY A 150 -11.44 1.30 -6.75
N LEU A 151 -11.67 0.22 -6.02
CA LEU A 151 -11.90 0.21 -4.58
C LEU A 151 -10.96 -0.77 -3.90
N ASN A 152 -10.46 -0.39 -2.73
CA ASN A 152 -9.71 -1.24 -1.81
C ASN A 152 -10.51 -1.42 -0.50
N PRO A 153 -11.39 -2.41 -0.40
CA PRO A 153 -11.89 -2.85 0.90
C PRO A 153 -10.72 -3.38 1.74
N GLY A 154 -10.59 -2.91 2.97
CA GLY A 154 -9.48 -3.28 3.85
C GLY A 154 -9.91 -3.61 5.27
N LEU A 155 -9.13 -4.46 5.93
CA LEU A 155 -9.30 -4.88 7.31
C LEU A 155 -7.99 -4.62 8.08
N ALA A 156 -8.07 -3.90 9.20
CA ALA A 156 -6.93 -3.72 10.09
C ALA A 156 -6.56 -5.06 10.75
N LEU A 157 -5.29 -5.47 10.63
CA LEU A 157 -4.79 -6.74 11.16
C LEU A 157 -4.26 -6.60 12.59
N ASN A 158 -3.63 -5.48 12.93
CA ASN A 158 -3.04 -5.22 14.24
C ASN A 158 -3.27 -3.76 14.63
N TYR A 159 -4.46 -3.48 15.11
CA TYR A 159 -4.74 -2.23 15.78
C TYR A 159 -4.64 -2.47 17.31
N LYS A 160 -3.44 -2.47 17.85
CA LYS A 160 -3.25 -2.35 19.29
C LYS A 160 -3.36 -0.88 19.65
N GLU A 161 -4.55 -0.38 19.77
CA GLU A 161 -4.82 0.84 20.50
C GLU A 161 -4.57 0.61 21.98
N THR A 162 -3.41 1.03 22.46
CA THR A 162 -3.18 1.19 23.89
C THR A 162 -3.60 2.61 24.30
N ALA A 163 -4.78 3.00 23.91
CA ALA A 163 -5.50 4.13 24.47
C ALA A 163 -6.74 3.58 25.18
N ARG A 164 -6.50 2.75 26.20
CA ARG A 164 -7.53 2.23 27.08
C ARG A 164 -7.61 3.18 28.24
N GLU A 165 -8.44 4.23 28.11
CA GLU A 165 -8.91 5.00 29.26
C GLU A 165 -10.13 5.88 28.93
N ASP A 166 -11.05 5.38 28.07
CA ASP A 166 -12.46 5.79 28.12
C ASP A 166 -13.30 4.84 27.26
N ASN A 167 -14.50 4.54 27.74
CA ASN A 167 -15.42 3.50 27.23
C ASN A 167 -16.00 3.72 25.83
N ASN A 168 -15.29 4.37 24.92
CA ASN A 168 -15.76 4.62 23.55
C ASN A 168 -14.71 4.17 22.53
N THR A 169 -14.49 2.87 22.43
CA THR A 169 -13.63 2.27 21.41
C THR A 169 -14.43 2.04 20.15
N ILE A 170 -14.47 2.99 19.23
CA ILE A 170 -14.89 2.69 17.86
C ILE A 170 -13.70 2.04 17.17
N SER A 171 -13.63 0.72 17.22
CA SER A 171 -12.70 -0.06 16.44
C SER A 171 -13.11 -0.01 14.96
N ARG A 172 -12.47 0.83 14.16
CA ARG A 172 -12.61 0.79 12.69
C ARG A 172 -11.82 -0.40 12.16
N SER A 173 -12.43 -1.56 12.18
CA SER A 173 -11.82 -2.79 11.67
C SER A 173 -11.90 -2.92 10.14
N ALA A 174 -12.84 -2.24 9.49
CA ALA A 174 -13.06 -2.31 8.05
C ALA A 174 -13.19 -0.92 7.43
N VAL A 175 -12.53 -0.70 6.30
CA VAL A 175 -12.55 0.56 5.55
C VAL A 175 -12.61 0.25 4.06
N ILE A 176 -13.27 1.10 3.27
CA ILE A 176 -13.28 1.03 1.82
C ILE A 176 -12.65 2.31 1.29
N TYR A 177 -11.52 2.18 0.62
CA TYR A 177 -10.84 3.29 -0.02
C TYR A 177 -11.00 3.22 -1.54
N PRO A 178 -11.54 4.27 -2.19
CA PRO A 178 -11.40 4.41 -3.63
C PRO A 178 -9.94 4.68 -3.98
N TYR A 179 -9.51 4.28 -5.18
CA TYR A 179 -8.19 4.64 -5.68
C TYR A 179 -8.23 5.10 -7.14
N LEU A 180 -7.29 5.96 -7.46
CA LEU A 180 -6.95 6.36 -8.82
C LEU A 180 -5.44 6.27 -8.98
N SER A 181 -4.97 5.65 -10.08
CA SER A 181 -3.55 5.57 -10.38
C SER A 181 -3.27 5.93 -11.82
N ILE A 182 -2.15 6.63 -12.02
CA ILE A 182 -1.61 6.96 -13.32
C ILE A 182 -0.15 6.53 -13.37
N GLY A 183 0.25 5.88 -14.45
CA GLY A 183 1.60 5.36 -14.58
C GLY A 183 2.03 5.05 -16.01
N LEU A 184 3.14 4.36 -16.12
CA LEU A 184 3.74 3.96 -17.37
C LEU A 184 3.91 2.45 -17.43
N THR A 185 3.47 1.85 -18.52
CA THR A 185 3.83 0.48 -18.91
C THR A 185 5.16 0.54 -19.66
N LEU A 186 6.12 -0.26 -19.22
CA LEU A 186 7.50 -0.35 -19.67
C LEU A 186 7.68 -1.40 -20.78
#